data_9c0efa2b7bfee7a65661a6cb3c61c4e9
#
_entry.id   9c0efa2b7bfee7a65661a6cb3c61c4e9
#
_cell.length_a   1.000
_cell.length_b   1.000
_cell.length_c   1.000
_cell.angle_alpha   90.00
_cell.angle_beta   90.00
_cell.angle_gamma   90.00
#
_symmetry.space_group_name_H-M   'P 1'
#
loop_
_entity.id
_entity.type
_entity.pdbx_description
1 polymer ?
#
loop_
_entity_poly.entity_id
_entity_poly.type
_entity_poly.pdbx_seq_one_letter_code
_entity_poly.pdbx_strand_id
1 'polypeptide(L)'
;MKDIIQNINKTSKRNFDLIACGLASPQMIRSWSWGEVKKPETINYRTFKPERDGLFCARIFGPIKDFECLCGKYKRRKHRGVICEKCGVEVTATKVRRERMGHIELASPVAHIWLSLIHISEPTRLIG
;
A
#
# COMPACT_ATOMS: atom_id res chain seq x y z
N MET A 1 -5.04 -11.94 -6.68
CA MET A 1 -5.43 -10.56 -6.36
C MET A 1 -4.34 -9.54 -6.64
N LYS A 2 -3.09 -9.77 -6.25
CA LYS A 2 -1.97 -8.90 -6.67
C LYS A 2 -1.81 -8.88 -8.19
N ASP A 3 -2.08 -9.98 -8.87
CA ASP A 3 -2.00 -10.07 -10.33
C ASP A 3 -3.03 -9.18 -11.04
N ILE A 4 -4.22 -9.04 -10.46
CA ILE A 4 -5.27 -8.16 -11.01
C ILE A 4 -4.81 -6.71 -10.96
N ILE A 5 -4.21 -6.28 -9.85
CA ILE A 5 -3.67 -4.92 -9.70
C ILE A 5 -2.53 -4.69 -10.68
N GLN A 6 -1.64 -5.66 -10.85
CA GLN A 6 -0.55 -5.57 -11.83
C GLN A 6 -1.09 -5.46 -13.25
N ASN A 7 -2.13 -6.21 -13.58
CA ASN A 7 -2.77 -6.12 -14.89
C ASN A 7 -3.43 -4.77 -15.10
N ILE A 8 -4.09 -4.22 -14.09
CA ILE A 8 -4.68 -2.88 -14.14
C ILE A 8 -3.57 -1.85 -14.40
N ASN A 9 -2.45 -1.95 -13.69
CA ASN A 9 -1.33 -1.02 -13.87
C ASN A 9 -0.68 -1.14 -15.25
N LYS A 10 -0.60 -2.36 -15.80
CA LYS A 10 -0.12 -2.55 -17.18
C LYS A 10 -1.08 -1.96 -18.20
N THR A 11 -2.38 -2.07 -17.96
CA THR A 11 -3.40 -1.53 -18.85
C THR A 11 -3.60 -0.03 -18.67
N SER A 12 -3.13 0.55 -17.56
CA SER A 12 -3.28 1.98 -17.30
C SER A 12 -2.59 2.88 -18.31
N LYS A 13 -1.64 2.34 -19.07
CA LYS A 13 -0.99 3.04 -20.18
C LYS A 13 -1.82 3.01 -21.48
N ARG A 14 -2.94 2.33 -21.48
CA ARG A 14 -3.83 2.18 -22.63
C ARG A 14 -5.14 2.89 -22.36
N ASN A 15 -5.89 3.19 -23.42
CA ASN A 15 -7.22 3.75 -23.29
C ASN A 15 -8.16 2.75 -22.62
N PHE A 16 -8.94 3.23 -21.67
CA PHE A 16 -9.96 2.42 -21.01
C PHE A 16 -11.28 2.53 -21.75
N ASP A 17 -11.98 1.41 -21.89
CA ASP A 17 -13.37 1.40 -22.34
C ASP A 17 -14.34 1.56 -21.17
N LEU A 18 -13.94 1.10 -19.97
CA LEU A 18 -14.81 1.07 -18.80
C LEU A 18 -13.99 1.13 -17.50
N ILE A 19 -14.51 1.89 -16.53
CA ILE A 19 -13.97 1.89 -15.16
C ILE A 19 -15.10 1.46 -14.23
N ALA A 20 -14.85 0.43 -13.42
CA ALA A 20 -15.79 -0.06 -12.43
C ALA A 20 -15.29 0.26 -11.01
N CYS A 21 -16.20 0.72 -10.15
CA CYS A 21 -15.92 0.97 -8.74
C CYS A 21 -16.75 0.05 -7.86
N GLY A 22 -16.17 -0.44 -6.79
CA GLY A 22 -16.86 -1.32 -5.87
C GLY A 22 -16.24 -1.25 -4.48
N LEU A 23 -16.82 -1.99 -3.54
CA LEU A 23 -16.29 -2.12 -2.20
C LEU A 23 -15.37 -3.34 -2.10
N ALA A 24 -14.27 -3.19 -1.39
CA ALA A 24 -13.33 -4.27 -1.12
C ALA A 24 -13.57 -4.83 0.29
N SER A 25 -13.57 -6.16 0.41
CA SER A 25 -13.59 -6.80 1.72
C SER A 25 -12.25 -6.66 2.43
N PRO A 26 -12.19 -6.79 3.77
CA PRO A 26 -10.91 -6.80 4.48
C PRO A 26 -9.93 -7.85 3.97
N GLN A 27 -10.43 -9.03 3.59
CA GLN A 27 -9.62 -10.09 3.02
C GLN A 27 -9.00 -9.68 1.68
N MET A 28 -9.77 -9.01 0.82
CA MET A 28 -9.25 -8.49 -0.45
C MET A 28 -8.16 -7.44 -0.22
N ILE A 29 -8.38 -6.53 0.70
CA ILE A 29 -7.40 -5.50 1.05
C ILE A 29 -6.10 -6.12 1.54
N ARG A 30 -6.18 -7.12 2.43
CA ARG A 30 -4.99 -7.83 2.90
C ARG A 30 -4.27 -8.57 1.79
N SER A 31 -5.00 -9.14 0.84
CA SER A 31 -4.39 -9.83 -0.30
C SER A 31 -3.64 -8.88 -1.24
N TRP A 32 -4.07 -7.63 -1.34
CA TRP A 32 -3.40 -6.60 -2.15
C TRP A 32 -2.21 -5.96 -1.43
N SER A 33 -2.20 -6.02 -0.10
CA SER A 33 -1.24 -5.32 0.73
C SER A 33 0.14 -5.98 0.71
N TRP A 34 1.16 -5.14 0.72
CA TRP A 34 2.55 -5.56 0.88
C TRP A 34 3.03 -5.54 2.33
N GLY A 35 2.21 -5.06 3.24
CA GLY A 35 2.51 -5.06 4.66
C GLY A 35 1.57 -4.16 5.45
N GLU A 36 1.64 -4.30 6.78
CA GLU A 36 0.82 -3.52 7.71
C GLU A 36 1.55 -2.25 8.13
N VAL A 37 0.86 -1.12 8.03
CA VAL A 37 1.34 0.16 8.57
C VAL A 37 0.93 0.24 10.04
N LYS A 38 1.91 0.21 10.92
CA LYS A 38 1.69 0.16 12.38
C LYS A 38 1.85 1.50 13.08
N LYS A 39 2.55 2.44 12.45
CA LYS A 39 2.88 3.73 13.05
C LYS A 39 2.39 4.87 12.16
N PRO A 40 1.95 5.99 12.73
CA PRO A 40 1.54 7.17 11.97
C PRO A 40 2.73 7.99 11.44
N GLU A 41 3.94 7.61 11.77
CA GLU A 41 5.14 8.32 11.37
C GLU A 41 5.38 8.23 9.86
N THR A 42 5.89 9.30 9.27
CA THR A 42 6.17 9.36 7.83
C THR A 42 7.66 9.26 7.55
N ILE A 43 8.41 10.29 7.89
CA ILE A 43 9.86 10.36 7.65
C ILE A 43 10.58 10.79 8.92
N ASN A 44 11.86 10.44 9.00
CA ASN A 44 12.73 10.97 10.03
C ASN A 44 13.24 12.35 9.60
N TYR A 45 12.96 13.38 10.40
CA TYR A 45 13.32 14.77 10.09
C TYR A 45 14.82 15.03 10.05
N ARG A 46 15.62 14.19 10.71
CA ARG A 46 17.09 14.34 10.71
C ARG A 46 17.73 13.74 9.46
N THR A 47 17.26 12.55 9.04
CA THR A 47 17.85 11.80 7.94
C THR A 47 17.02 11.87 6.65
N PHE A 48 15.78 12.36 6.72
CA PHE A 48 14.80 12.38 5.63
C PHE A 48 14.50 11.00 5.04
N LYS A 49 14.76 9.95 5.78
CA LYS A 49 14.46 8.58 5.37
C LYS A 49 13.11 8.17 5.94
N PRO A 50 12.36 7.32 5.21
CA PRO A 50 11.08 6.81 5.71
C PRO A 50 11.25 6.04 7.03
N GLU A 51 10.34 6.27 7.96
CA GLU A 51 10.32 5.54 9.23
C GLU A 51 9.82 4.11 9.01
N ARG A 52 10.39 3.19 9.74
CA ARG A 52 10.02 1.77 9.67
C ARG A 52 8.58 1.58 10.15
N ASP A 53 7.81 0.78 9.44
CA ASP A 53 6.39 0.49 9.70
C ASP A 53 5.48 1.71 9.68
N GLY A 54 5.97 2.85 9.17
CA GLY A 54 5.19 4.06 9.01
C GLY A 54 4.50 4.16 7.67
N LEU A 55 3.88 5.30 7.42
CA LEU A 55 3.10 5.55 6.21
C LEU A 55 3.94 5.57 4.93
N PHE A 56 5.24 5.77 5.03
CA PHE A 56 6.16 5.78 3.89
C PHE A 56 7.21 4.67 3.95
N CYS A 57 6.97 3.64 4.76
CA CYS A 57 7.94 2.57 5.00
C CYS A 57 8.49 1.97 3.71
N ALA A 58 9.82 1.98 3.56
CA ALA A 58 10.47 1.44 2.38
C ALA A 58 10.35 -0.08 2.27
N ARG A 59 10.24 -0.77 3.40
CA ARG A 59 10.05 -2.22 3.42
C ARG A 59 8.69 -2.62 2.85
N ILE A 60 7.65 -1.83 3.11
CA ILE A 60 6.29 -2.09 2.62
C ILE A 60 6.15 -1.62 1.17
N PHE A 61 6.51 -0.38 0.90
CA PHE A 61 6.20 0.28 -0.36
C PHE A 61 7.33 0.23 -1.40
N GLY A 62 8.54 -0.02 -0.97
CA GLY A 62 9.69 -0.10 -1.86
C GLY A 62 10.73 0.99 -1.62
N PRO A 63 11.86 0.93 -2.35
CA PRO A 63 12.98 1.83 -2.15
C PRO A 63 12.66 3.27 -2.58
N ILE A 64 13.33 4.24 -1.95
CA ILE A 64 13.20 5.65 -2.31
C ILE A 64 14.09 6.06 -3.48
N LYS A 65 15.06 5.23 -3.82
CA LYS A 65 15.95 5.42 -4.98
C LYS A 65 16.01 4.14 -5.80
N ASP A 66 16.16 4.29 -7.11
CA ASP A 66 16.20 3.14 -8.02
C ASP A 66 17.35 2.21 -7.69
N PHE A 67 17.02 0.93 -7.51
CA PHE A 67 17.98 -0.15 -7.27
C PHE A 67 18.91 0.07 -6.08
N GLU A 68 18.40 0.75 -5.06
CA GLU A 68 19.10 0.93 -3.79
C GLU A 68 18.24 0.48 -2.62
N CYS A 69 18.84 -0.18 -1.63
CA CYS A 69 18.16 -0.41 -0.36
C CYS A 69 18.26 0.84 0.54
N LEU A 70 17.53 0.85 1.64
CA LEU A 70 17.49 2.01 2.53
C LEU A 70 18.80 2.22 3.29
N CYS A 71 19.43 1.13 3.74
CA CYS A 71 20.67 1.21 4.52
C CYS A 71 21.94 1.41 3.67
N GLY A 72 21.84 1.25 2.35
CA GLY A 72 22.96 1.43 1.44
C GLY A 72 23.81 0.20 1.19
N LYS A 73 23.45 -0.96 1.73
CA LYS A 73 24.20 -2.20 1.51
C LYS A 73 24.18 -2.63 0.04
N TYR A 74 23.05 -2.49 -0.61
CA TYR A 74 22.84 -2.81 -2.02
C TYR A 74 22.51 -1.52 -2.77
N LYS A 75 23.36 -1.13 -3.72
CA LYS A 75 23.21 0.13 -4.47
C LYS A 75 23.27 -0.06 -5.99
N ARG A 76 23.37 -1.29 -6.48
CA ARG A 76 23.58 -1.56 -7.90
C ARG A 76 22.47 -2.41 -8.48
N ARG A 77 22.22 -2.24 -9.77
CA ARG A 77 21.28 -3.04 -10.55
C ARG A 77 21.55 -4.55 -10.48
N LYS A 78 22.80 -4.96 -10.32
CA LYS A 78 23.15 -6.38 -10.23
C LYS A 78 22.48 -7.09 -9.05
N HIS A 79 22.07 -6.33 -8.03
CA HIS A 79 21.35 -6.84 -6.87
C HIS A 79 19.83 -6.76 -7.01
N ARG A 80 19.33 -6.49 -8.22
CA ARG A 80 17.90 -6.35 -8.48
C ARG A 80 17.12 -7.58 -8.01
N GLY A 81 16.03 -7.34 -7.29
CA GLY A 81 15.18 -8.40 -6.74
C GLY A 81 15.63 -8.95 -5.40
N VAL A 82 16.80 -8.55 -4.91
CA VAL A 82 17.31 -8.99 -3.61
C VAL A 82 16.64 -8.18 -2.50
N ILE A 83 16.21 -8.85 -1.46
CA ILE A 83 15.70 -8.19 -0.26
C ILE A 83 16.85 -8.02 0.72
N CYS A 84 17.14 -6.76 1.11
CA CYS A 84 18.21 -6.46 2.04
C CYS A 84 17.96 -7.10 3.41
N GLU A 85 18.90 -7.86 3.90
CA GLU A 85 18.80 -8.54 5.20
C GLU A 85 18.78 -7.55 6.37
N LYS A 86 19.43 -6.40 6.20
CA LYS A 86 19.57 -5.40 7.25
C LYS A 86 18.36 -4.48 7.36
N CYS A 87 17.87 -3.95 6.25
CA CYS A 87 16.75 -2.99 6.25
C CYS A 87 15.43 -3.57 5.73
N GLY A 88 15.47 -4.76 5.12
CA GLY A 88 14.27 -5.42 4.59
C GLY A 88 13.71 -4.80 3.31
N VAL A 89 14.42 -3.89 2.68
CA VAL A 89 13.97 -3.22 1.46
C VAL A 89 14.38 -4.02 0.22
N GLU A 90 13.44 -4.24 -0.69
CA GLU A 90 13.71 -4.89 -1.96
C GLU A 90 14.42 -3.93 -2.92
N VAL A 91 15.45 -4.40 -3.57
CA VAL A 91 16.21 -3.62 -4.55
C VAL A 91 15.46 -3.62 -5.88
N THR A 92 14.76 -2.55 -6.18
CA THR A 92 13.95 -2.42 -7.38
C THR A 92 13.77 -0.94 -7.75
N ALA A 93 13.04 -0.66 -8.82
CA ALA A 93 12.77 0.71 -9.23
C ALA A 93 11.81 1.43 -8.26
N THR A 94 11.99 2.74 -8.09
CA THR A 94 11.15 3.53 -7.18
C THR A 94 9.69 3.61 -7.60
N LYS A 95 9.38 3.39 -8.88
CA LYS A 95 8.00 3.45 -9.39
C LYS A 95 7.06 2.47 -8.69
N VAL A 96 7.59 1.39 -8.09
CA VAL A 96 6.77 0.42 -7.35
C VAL A 96 6.08 1.06 -6.13
N ARG A 97 6.61 2.17 -5.62
CA ARG A 97 5.95 2.91 -4.53
C ARG A 97 4.60 3.48 -4.93
N ARG A 98 4.37 3.70 -6.21
CA ARG A 98 3.07 4.14 -6.75
C ARG A 98 2.11 2.99 -6.98
N GLU A 99 2.60 1.77 -7.03
CA GLU A 99 1.83 0.57 -7.37
C GLU A 99 1.50 -0.27 -6.14
N ARG A 100 2.40 -0.33 -5.17
CA ARG A 100 2.23 -1.15 -3.97
C ARG A 100 1.27 -0.53 -2.98
N MET A 101 0.41 -1.36 -2.42
CA MET A 101 -0.56 -0.98 -1.40
C MET A 101 -0.14 -1.56 -0.05
N GLY A 102 -0.41 -0.81 1.01
CA GLY A 102 -0.31 -1.28 2.37
C GLY A 102 -1.68 -1.30 3.02
N HIS A 103 -1.78 -1.82 4.23
CA HIS A 103 -3.03 -1.82 4.97
C HIS A 103 -2.80 -1.37 6.41
N ILE A 104 -3.89 -0.92 7.03
CA ILE A 104 -3.92 -0.55 8.44
C ILE A 104 -4.96 -1.43 9.11
N GLU A 105 -4.55 -2.15 10.16
CA GLU A 105 -5.49 -2.91 10.99
C GLU A 105 -6.17 -1.95 11.96
N LEU A 106 -7.49 -1.82 11.83
CA LEU A 106 -8.26 -0.97 12.71
C LEU A 106 -8.50 -1.66 14.06
N ALA A 107 -8.52 -0.89 15.14
CA ALA A 107 -8.76 -1.40 16.49
C ALA A 107 -10.18 -1.97 16.65
N SER A 108 -11.13 -1.43 15.89
CA SER A 108 -12.52 -1.89 15.88
C SER A 108 -13.05 -1.87 14.45
N PRO A 109 -14.04 -2.73 14.13
CA PRO A 109 -14.64 -2.70 12.79
C PRO A 109 -15.30 -1.36 12.51
N VAL A 110 -15.07 -0.86 11.29
CA VAL A 110 -15.66 0.39 10.81
C VAL A 110 -16.33 0.11 9.48
N ALA A 111 -17.60 0.51 9.35
CA ALA A 111 -18.34 0.34 8.12
C ALA A 111 -17.99 1.43 7.11
N HIS A 112 -17.90 1.05 5.84
CA HIS A 112 -17.76 2.02 4.76
C HIS A 112 -18.97 2.95 4.74
N ILE A 113 -18.75 4.20 4.37
CA ILE A 113 -19.79 5.23 4.36
C ILE A 113 -20.99 4.83 3.49
N TRP A 114 -20.77 4.13 2.39
CA TRP A 114 -21.85 3.66 1.52
C TRP A 114 -22.77 2.65 2.22
N LEU A 115 -22.20 1.73 3.00
CA LEU A 115 -22.98 0.79 3.80
C LEU A 115 -23.72 1.51 4.94
N SER A 116 -23.08 2.48 5.54
CA SER A 116 -23.69 3.32 6.57
C SER A 116 -24.89 4.12 6.03
N LEU A 117 -24.77 4.66 4.83
CA LEU A 117 -25.87 5.39 4.18
C LEU A 117 -27.07 4.48 3.87
N ILE A 118 -26.84 3.23 3.49
CA ILE A 118 -27.91 2.25 3.28
C ILE A 118 -28.66 2.01 4.59
N HIS A 119 -27.98 1.90 5.71
CA HIS A 119 -28.62 1.75 7.02
C HIS A 119 -29.35 3.01 7.46
N ILE A 120 -28.79 4.17 7.20
CA ILE A 120 -29.41 5.45 7.52
C ILE A 120 -30.69 5.70 6.73
N SER A 121 -30.81 5.13 5.54
CA SER A 121 -32.01 5.26 4.73
C SER A 121 -33.22 4.54 5.30
N GLU A 122 -33.05 3.67 6.29
CA GLU A 122 -34.15 3.00 6.98
C GLU A 122 -34.60 3.85 8.19
N PRO A 123 -35.77 4.51 8.14
CA PRO A 123 -36.16 5.51 9.14
C PRO A 123 -36.31 4.95 10.55
N THR A 124 -36.68 3.71 10.68
CA THR A 124 -36.88 3.09 12.01
C THR A 124 -35.58 2.92 12.79
N ARG A 125 -34.45 2.84 12.11
CA ARG A 125 -33.16 2.67 12.78
C ARG A 125 -32.57 3.96 13.31
N LEU A 126 -32.90 5.07 12.66
CA LEU A 126 -32.38 6.37 13.08
C LEU A 126 -33.07 6.88 14.36
N ILE A 127 -34.27 6.46 14.56
CA ILE A 127 -35.10 6.91 15.70
C ILE A 127 -34.93 5.98 16.88
N GLY A 128 -34.62 4.76 16.63
CA GLY A 128 -34.45 3.75 17.66
C GLY A 128 -33.14 3.88 18.45
#